data_2891d07af5d8c4506d2d52efa89c3ecd
#
_entry.id   2891d07af5d8c4506d2d52efa89c3ecd
#
_cell.length_a   1.000
_cell.length_b   1.000
_cell.length_c   1.000
_cell.angle_alpha   90.00
_cell.angle_beta   90.00
_cell.angle_gamma   90.00
#
_symmetry.space_group_name_H-M   'P 1'
#
loop_
_entity.id
_entity.type
_entity.pdbx_description
1 polymer ?
#
loop_
_entity_poly.entity_id
_entity_poly.type
_entity_poly.pdbx_seq_one_letter_code
_entity_poly.pdbx_strand_id
1 'polypeptide(L)'
;MLDSLKFYHKRIKEGVLKDMWRETVWIYEYARKYWKQMIFYTLLGLSGTVVSLISSLISRDMVDIITGKQAGLLVRTFCLYIGFSIGNMLISQVTSYFSNKISISVDNDIKADIFDKMLVTDLEAIQKYHTGDLLTRWNSDASNISNGILSWIPNLIIYTVRFISTFALVFYNDPMFALLAMLGMPVSMLMSRRILRRMKGNNEKSAAMNAKMSGFNQEAFSNIQTIKAFDLVRLYGERLRGLQKEYLGMKLEFQKMSMATSILLSIVGLAVSYSCYGFGIYRVWSGAISYGTMTMFLSLSGSLTGTLNQLVSLVPTAISLTTSAGRLMDILGMPKEDYSDAEHAEKFYEENRENGISLCISKMSYT
;
A
#
# COMPACT_ATOMS: atom_id res chain seq x y z
N MET A 1 4.05 22.30 -13.50
CA MET A 1 4.15 22.73 -12.11
C MET A 1 2.99 23.61 -11.70
N LEU A 2 2.64 24.67 -12.46
CA LEU A 2 1.50 25.55 -12.16
C LEU A 2 0.13 24.84 -12.17
N ASP A 3 -0.11 23.88 -13.07
CA ASP A 3 -1.38 23.16 -13.14
C ASP A 3 -1.52 22.09 -12.05
N SER A 4 -0.44 21.50 -11.59
CA SER A 4 -0.47 20.63 -10.41
C SER A 4 -0.68 21.44 -9.13
N LEU A 5 -0.06 22.61 -9.01
CA LEU A 5 -0.33 23.55 -7.91
C LEU A 5 -1.78 24.06 -7.95
N LYS A 6 -2.34 24.37 -9.13
CA LYS A 6 -3.76 24.73 -9.29
C LYS A 6 -4.70 23.57 -8.93
N PHE A 7 -4.36 22.34 -9.30
CA PHE A 7 -5.13 21.15 -8.93
C PHE A 7 -5.08 20.89 -7.42
N TYR A 8 -3.92 21.03 -6.78
CA TYR A 8 -3.79 20.95 -5.33
C TYR A 8 -4.49 22.15 -4.64
N HIS A 9 -4.37 23.35 -5.19
CA HIS A 9 -5.05 24.56 -4.67
C HIS A 9 -6.58 24.44 -4.77
N LYS A 10 -7.10 23.84 -5.84
CA LYS A 10 -8.54 23.58 -6.02
C LYS A 10 -9.03 22.53 -5.00
N ARG A 11 -8.29 21.44 -4.78
CA ARG A 11 -8.60 20.44 -3.75
C ARG A 11 -8.46 21.01 -2.33
N ILE A 12 -7.51 21.89 -2.09
CA ILE A 12 -7.37 22.61 -0.80
C ILE A 12 -8.62 23.48 -0.54
N LYS A 13 -9.14 24.17 -1.57
CA LYS A 13 -10.36 24.98 -1.47
C LYS A 13 -11.65 24.16 -1.29
N GLU A 14 -11.69 22.92 -1.77
CA GLU A 14 -12.86 22.02 -1.70
C GLU A 14 -12.96 21.24 -0.37
N GLY A 15 -12.14 21.53 0.62
CA GLY A 15 -12.20 20.87 1.94
C GLY A 15 -11.61 19.46 2.00
N VAL A 16 -11.17 18.88 0.87
CA VAL A 16 -10.64 17.51 0.78
C VAL A 16 -9.44 17.28 1.71
N LEU A 17 -8.62 18.31 1.96
CA LEU A 17 -7.52 18.20 2.93
C LEU A 17 -8.02 18.08 4.37
N LYS A 18 -9.14 18.72 4.71
CA LYS A 18 -9.73 18.62 6.04
C LYS A 18 -10.31 17.22 6.27
N ASP A 19 -10.92 16.64 5.25
CA ASP A 19 -11.44 15.27 5.30
C ASP A 19 -10.29 14.26 5.38
N MET A 20 -9.27 14.39 4.54
CA MET A 20 -8.06 13.55 4.63
C MET A 20 -7.34 13.69 5.98
N TRP A 21 -7.35 14.87 6.59
CA TRP A 21 -6.78 15.07 7.92
C TRP A 21 -7.61 14.33 8.98
N ARG A 22 -8.93 14.42 8.94
CA ARG A 22 -9.84 13.70 9.84
C ARG A 22 -9.67 12.18 9.72
N GLU A 23 -9.60 11.69 8.49
CA GLU A 23 -9.36 10.28 8.19
C GLU A 23 -7.98 9.82 8.70
N THR A 24 -6.95 10.64 8.53
CA THR A 24 -5.59 10.36 9.04
C THR A 24 -5.56 10.35 10.57
N VAL A 25 -6.26 11.26 11.23
CA VAL A 25 -6.36 11.30 12.70
C VAL A 25 -7.05 10.02 13.21
N TRP A 26 -8.15 9.61 12.56
CA TRP A 26 -8.84 8.38 12.92
C TRP A 26 -7.95 7.13 12.73
N ILE A 27 -7.22 7.05 11.61
CA ILE A 27 -6.23 5.97 11.39
C ILE A 27 -5.17 5.98 12.50
N TYR A 28 -4.71 7.17 12.92
CA TYR A 28 -3.72 7.30 13.98
C TYR A 28 -4.27 6.87 15.34
N GLU A 29 -5.52 7.19 15.68
CA GLU A 29 -6.17 6.73 16.91
C GLU A 29 -6.23 5.20 16.97
N TYR A 30 -6.59 4.56 15.85
CA TYR A 30 -6.55 3.10 15.72
C TYR A 30 -5.12 2.55 15.84
N ALA A 31 -4.17 3.16 15.14
CA ALA A 31 -2.76 2.79 15.17
C ALA A 31 -2.17 2.91 16.58
N ARG A 32 -2.63 3.89 17.37
CA ARG A 32 -2.17 4.11 18.75
C ARG A 32 -2.41 2.90 19.68
N LYS A 33 -3.42 2.08 19.43
CA LYS A 33 -3.65 0.83 20.16
C LYS A 33 -2.47 -0.15 20.00
N TYR A 34 -1.76 -0.09 18.86
CA TYR A 34 -0.68 -1.00 18.49
C TYR A 34 0.71 -0.36 18.52
N TRP A 35 0.89 0.79 19.19
CA TRP A 35 2.12 1.57 19.14
C TRP A 35 3.37 0.78 19.55
N LYS A 36 3.25 -0.11 20.57
CA LYS A 36 4.36 -0.95 21.03
C LYS A 36 4.84 -1.92 19.95
N GLN A 37 3.90 -2.55 19.25
CA GLN A 37 4.18 -3.45 18.13
C GLN A 37 4.78 -2.70 16.94
N MET A 38 4.27 -1.50 16.65
CA MET A 38 4.80 -0.65 15.57
C MET A 38 6.23 -0.20 15.87
N ILE A 39 6.54 0.18 17.11
CA ILE A 39 7.92 0.52 17.53
C ILE A 39 8.82 -0.69 17.38
N PHE A 40 8.40 -1.86 17.86
CA PHE A 40 9.17 -3.08 17.75
C PHE A 40 9.47 -3.44 16.27
N TYR A 41 8.46 -3.38 15.42
CA TYR A 41 8.61 -3.57 13.97
C TYR A 41 9.59 -2.56 13.36
N THR A 42 9.46 -1.28 13.71
CA THR A 42 10.34 -0.21 13.22
C THR A 42 11.78 -0.45 13.66
N LEU A 43 12.00 -0.82 14.91
CA LEU A 43 13.35 -1.14 15.44
C LEU A 43 13.96 -2.34 14.72
N LEU A 44 13.18 -3.39 14.44
CA LEU A 44 13.63 -4.52 13.64
C LEU A 44 14.01 -4.09 12.21
N GLY A 45 13.20 -3.27 11.57
CA GLY A 45 13.49 -2.75 10.23
C GLY A 45 14.74 -1.86 10.19
N LEU A 46 14.95 -1.05 11.23
CA LEU A 46 16.16 -0.23 11.39
C LEU A 46 17.39 -1.10 11.65
N SER A 47 17.29 -2.14 12.48
CA SER A 47 18.41 -3.09 12.70
C SER A 47 18.77 -3.80 11.40
N GLY A 48 17.80 -4.20 10.58
CA GLY A 48 18.04 -4.75 9.24
C GLY A 48 18.76 -3.76 8.32
N THR A 49 18.44 -2.46 8.42
CA THR A 49 19.16 -1.43 7.66
C THR A 49 20.62 -1.33 8.10
N VAL A 50 20.90 -1.32 9.40
CA VAL A 50 22.27 -1.27 9.93
C VAL A 50 23.06 -2.50 9.48
N VAL A 51 22.49 -3.69 9.61
CA VAL A 51 23.13 -4.95 9.20
C VAL A 51 23.42 -4.95 7.68
N SER A 52 22.50 -4.42 6.87
CA SER A 52 22.68 -4.29 5.43
C SER A 52 23.84 -3.35 5.05
N LEU A 53 23.99 -2.21 5.75
CA LEU A 53 25.09 -1.28 5.54
C LEU A 53 26.43 -1.89 5.97
N ILE A 54 26.49 -2.57 7.11
CA ILE A 54 27.68 -3.29 7.57
C ILE A 54 28.06 -4.38 6.56
N SER A 55 27.10 -5.14 6.07
CA SER A 55 27.32 -6.16 5.04
C SER A 55 27.93 -5.57 3.75
N SER A 56 27.50 -4.36 3.37
CA SER A 56 28.06 -3.64 2.22
C SER A 56 29.51 -3.22 2.45
N LEU A 57 29.88 -2.79 3.67
CA LEU A 57 31.25 -2.46 4.05
C LEU A 57 32.15 -3.72 4.07
N ILE A 58 31.66 -4.82 4.62
CA ILE A 58 32.39 -6.11 4.62
C ILE A 58 32.58 -6.61 3.19
N SER A 59 31.58 -6.45 2.32
CA SER A 59 31.69 -6.79 0.90
C SER A 59 32.77 -5.98 0.20
N ARG A 60 32.88 -4.67 0.50
CA ARG A 60 33.98 -3.82 0.03
C ARG A 60 35.34 -4.38 0.45
N ASP A 61 35.48 -4.63 1.75
CA ASP A 61 36.76 -5.11 2.31
C ASP A 61 37.15 -6.48 1.72
N MET A 62 36.17 -7.36 1.50
CA MET A 62 36.40 -8.65 0.86
C MET A 62 36.95 -8.51 -0.56
N VAL A 63 36.40 -7.61 -1.37
CA VAL A 63 36.90 -7.34 -2.74
C VAL A 63 38.30 -6.75 -2.70
N ASP A 64 38.58 -5.83 -1.78
CA ASP A 64 39.89 -5.20 -1.63
C ASP A 64 40.96 -6.20 -1.16
N ILE A 65 40.64 -7.15 -0.27
CA ILE A 65 41.52 -8.25 0.15
C ILE A 65 41.84 -9.16 -1.04
N ILE A 66 40.85 -9.50 -1.87
CA ILE A 66 41.05 -10.35 -3.06
C ILE A 66 41.98 -9.64 -4.07
N THR A 67 41.73 -8.37 -4.36
CA THR A 67 42.51 -7.59 -5.32
C THR A 67 43.94 -7.28 -4.80
N GLY A 68 44.08 -7.08 -3.48
CA GLY A 68 45.37 -6.90 -2.80
C GLY A 68 46.13 -8.19 -2.52
N LYS A 69 45.61 -9.36 -2.90
CA LYS A 69 46.19 -10.69 -2.69
C LYS A 69 46.57 -11.02 -1.23
N GLN A 70 45.78 -10.50 -0.27
CA GLN A 70 45.98 -10.73 1.17
C GLN A 70 45.26 -12.00 1.63
N ALA A 71 45.71 -13.16 1.21
CA ALA A 71 45.04 -14.45 1.43
C ALA A 71 44.74 -14.78 2.92
N GLY A 72 45.56 -14.28 3.85
CA GLY A 72 45.39 -14.58 5.28
C GLY A 72 44.13 -14.00 5.93
N LEU A 73 43.58 -12.92 5.39
CA LEU A 73 42.33 -12.27 5.92
C LEU A 73 41.04 -12.73 5.19
N LEU A 74 41.19 -13.40 4.04
CA LEU A 74 40.09 -13.73 3.16
C LEU A 74 39.03 -14.62 3.86
N VAL A 75 39.46 -15.71 4.49
CA VAL A 75 38.52 -16.67 5.14
C VAL A 75 37.73 -15.99 6.25
N ARG A 76 38.40 -15.18 7.07
CA ARG A 76 37.71 -14.44 8.17
C ARG A 76 36.66 -13.48 7.64
N THR A 77 37.02 -12.68 6.62
CA THR A 77 36.10 -11.68 6.04
C THR A 77 34.95 -12.37 5.31
N PHE A 78 35.21 -13.50 4.63
CA PHE A 78 34.18 -14.30 3.98
C PHE A 78 33.18 -14.90 4.99
N CYS A 79 33.66 -15.47 6.10
CA CYS A 79 32.78 -15.97 7.18
C CYS A 79 31.94 -14.85 7.80
N LEU A 80 32.53 -13.66 8.01
CA LEU A 80 31.78 -12.48 8.47
C LEU A 80 30.70 -12.07 7.48
N TYR A 81 31.04 -11.99 6.19
CA TYR A 81 30.08 -11.65 5.13
C TYR A 81 28.87 -12.61 5.11
N ILE A 82 29.14 -13.91 5.16
CA ILE A 82 28.08 -14.94 5.24
C ILE A 82 27.26 -14.76 6.51
N GLY A 83 27.91 -14.58 7.66
CA GLY A 83 27.23 -14.38 8.95
C GLY A 83 26.27 -13.17 8.93
N PHE A 84 26.73 -12.02 8.44
CA PHE A 84 25.91 -10.83 8.31
C PHE A 84 24.80 -11.00 7.25
N SER A 85 25.05 -11.73 6.17
CA SER A 85 24.04 -12.01 5.13
C SER A 85 22.93 -12.92 5.67
N ILE A 86 23.27 -13.98 6.40
CA ILE A 86 22.32 -14.85 7.09
C ILE A 86 21.57 -14.05 8.17
N GLY A 87 22.28 -13.24 8.95
CA GLY A 87 21.66 -12.35 9.96
C GLY A 87 20.61 -11.42 9.34
N ASN A 88 20.94 -10.78 8.21
CA ASN A 88 20.00 -9.92 7.49
C ASN A 88 18.78 -10.69 6.97
N MET A 89 18.99 -11.89 6.45
CA MET A 89 17.90 -12.77 6.02
C MET A 89 16.98 -13.13 7.20
N LEU A 90 17.54 -13.54 8.32
CA LEU A 90 16.77 -13.87 9.53
C LEU A 90 15.97 -12.68 10.06
N ILE A 91 16.60 -11.50 10.17
CA ILE A 91 15.94 -10.25 10.57
C ILE A 91 14.77 -9.94 9.63
N SER A 92 14.97 -10.08 8.32
CA SER A 92 13.92 -9.86 7.32
C SER A 92 12.73 -10.80 7.50
N GLN A 93 12.98 -12.11 7.74
CA GLN A 93 11.92 -13.09 7.97
C GLN A 93 11.18 -12.85 9.28
N VAL A 94 11.90 -12.54 10.35
CA VAL A 94 11.31 -12.16 11.65
C VAL A 94 10.45 -10.91 11.50
N THR A 95 10.95 -9.89 10.82
CA THR A 95 10.22 -8.65 10.54
C THR A 95 8.93 -8.93 9.75
N SER A 96 8.99 -9.78 8.71
CA SER A 96 7.84 -10.19 7.92
C SER A 96 6.80 -10.96 8.76
N TYR A 97 7.25 -11.88 9.60
CA TYR A 97 6.37 -12.62 10.51
C TYR A 97 5.61 -11.69 11.46
N PHE A 98 6.32 -10.77 12.13
CA PHE A 98 5.69 -9.81 13.04
C PHE A 98 4.76 -8.85 12.30
N SER A 99 5.14 -8.38 11.11
CA SER A 99 4.27 -7.57 10.25
C SER A 99 2.95 -8.27 9.96
N ASN A 100 3.00 -9.52 9.50
CA ASN A 100 1.80 -10.29 9.19
C ASN A 100 0.94 -10.56 10.44
N LYS A 101 1.58 -10.95 11.55
CA LYS A 101 0.87 -11.18 12.82
C LYS A 101 0.11 -9.94 13.28
N ILE A 102 0.75 -8.78 13.26
CA ILE A 102 0.14 -7.52 13.69
C ILE A 102 -0.97 -7.11 12.71
N SER A 103 -0.72 -7.23 11.39
CA SER A 103 -1.71 -6.92 10.36
C SER A 103 -3.00 -7.73 10.54
N ILE A 104 -2.88 -9.05 10.76
CA ILE A 104 -4.03 -9.93 10.99
C ILE A 104 -4.76 -9.56 12.29
N SER A 105 -4.04 -9.23 13.36
CA SER A 105 -4.67 -8.83 14.63
C SER A 105 -5.44 -7.52 14.47
N VAL A 106 -4.85 -6.53 13.80
CA VAL A 106 -5.51 -5.25 13.50
C VAL A 106 -6.74 -5.45 12.60
N ASP A 107 -6.62 -6.30 11.58
CA ASP A 107 -7.72 -6.63 10.67
C ASP A 107 -8.92 -7.23 11.41
N ASN A 108 -8.65 -8.20 12.28
CA ASN A 108 -9.68 -8.83 13.09
C ASN A 108 -10.36 -7.84 14.05
N ASP A 109 -9.58 -6.98 14.72
CA ASP A 109 -10.12 -5.98 15.65
C ASP A 109 -10.99 -4.95 14.90
N ILE A 110 -10.54 -4.45 13.74
CA ILE A 110 -11.34 -3.52 12.92
C ILE A 110 -12.63 -4.20 12.45
N LYS A 111 -12.54 -5.44 11.97
CA LYS A 111 -13.72 -6.19 11.51
C LYS A 111 -14.72 -6.46 12.62
N ALA A 112 -14.24 -6.77 13.82
CA ALA A 112 -15.08 -6.94 15.00
C ALA A 112 -15.78 -5.64 15.38
N ASP A 113 -15.03 -4.53 15.49
CA ASP A 113 -15.59 -3.22 15.82
C ASP A 113 -16.67 -2.74 14.81
N ILE A 114 -16.43 -3.01 13.49
CA ILE A 114 -17.42 -2.69 12.46
C ILE A 114 -18.64 -3.58 12.58
N PHE A 115 -18.46 -4.88 12.82
CA PHE A 115 -19.56 -5.83 12.96
C PHE A 115 -20.43 -5.50 14.16
N ASP A 116 -19.81 -5.26 15.33
CA ASP A 116 -20.52 -4.85 16.56
C ASP A 116 -21.27 -3.55 16.34
N LYS A 117 -20.67 -2.59 15.63
CA LYS A 117 -21.36 -1.34 15.31
C LYS A 117 -22.55 -1.57 14.39
N MET A 118 -22.44 -2.43 13.36
CA MET A 118 -23.54 -2.72 12.44
C MET A 118 -24.71 -3.38 13.16
N LEU A 119 -24.45 -4.23 14.16
CA LEU A 119 -25.52 -4.90 14.95
C LEU A 119 -26.36 -3.93 15.80
N VAL A 120 -25.77 -2.81 16.22
CA VAL A 120 -26.46 -1.80 17.04
C VAL A 120 -26.85 -0.54 16.25
N THR A 121 -26.70 -0.56 14.93
CA THR A 121 -27.02 0.56 14.06
C THR A 121 -28.49 0.51 13.67
N ASP A 122 -29.12 1.69 13.61
CA ASP A 122 -30.50 1.85 13.17
C ASP A 122 -30.74 1.20 11.80
N LEU A 123 -31.79 0.40 11.71
CA LEU A 123 -32.15 -0.40 10.53
C LEU A 123 -32.35 0.47 9.29
N GLU A 124 -32.98 1.64 9.43
CA GLU A 124 -33.19 2.57 8.32
C GLU A 124 -31.85 3.10 7.76
N ALA A 125 -30.86 3.35 8.63
CA ALA A 125 -29.54 3.79 8.23
C ALA A 125 -28.78 2.70 7.46
N ILE A 126 -28.88 1.43 7.87
CA ILE A 126 -28.25 0.28 7.20
C ILE A 126 -28.91 0.00 5.84
N GLN A 127 -30.23 0.08 5.74
CA GLN A 127 -30.96 -0.19 4.49
C GLN A 127 -30.61 0.75 3.34
N LYS A 128 -30.04 1.92 3.63
CA LYS A 128 -29.50 2.84 2.59
C LYS A 128 -28.30 2.25 1.84
N TYR A 129 -27.68 1.22 2.37
CA TYR A 129 -26.53 0.55 1.76
C TYR A 129 -26.91 -0.82 1.22
N HIS A 130 -26.41 -1.15 0.03
CA HIS A 130 -26.52 -2.51 -0.48
C HIS A 130 -25.64 -3.47 0.34
N THR A 131 -26.11 -4.67 0.61
CA THR A 131 -25.35 -5.70 1.35
C THR A 131 -23.94 -5.93 0.76
N GLY A 132 -23.81 -5.88 -0.56
CA GLY A 132 -22.50 -6.01 -1.22
C GLY A 132 -21.53 -4.86 -0.92
N ASP A 133 -22.03 -3.63 -0.72
CA ASP A 133 -21.19 -2.49 -0.31
C ASP A 133 -20.74 -2.64 1.15
N LEU A 134 -21.65 -3.03 2.04
CA LEU A 134 -21.34 -3.30 3.44
C LEU A 134 -20.26 -4.41 3.57
N LEU A 135 -20.41 -5.50 2.83
CA LEU A 135 -19.42 -6.59 2.80
C LEU A 135 -18.07 -6.12 2.24
N THR A 136 -18.07 -5.25 1.23
CA THR A 136 -16.84 -4.68 0.68
C THR A 136 -16.14 -3.80 1.69
N ARG A 137 -16.87 -2.95 2.40
CA ARG A 137 -16.35 -2.09 3.47
C ARG A 137 -15.80 -2.93 4.63
N TRP A 138 -16.58 -3.90 5.09
CA TRP A 138 -16.19 -4.80 6.18
C TRP A 138 -14.96 -5.63 5.85
N ASN A 139 -14.85 -6.17 4.64
CA ASN A 139 -13.75 -7.07 4.27
C ASN A 139 -12.57 -6.33 3.63
N SER A 140 -12.80 -5.60 2.52
CA SER A 140 -11.71 -5.02 1.74
C SER A 140 -11.17 -3.73 2.35
N ASP A 141 -12.04 -2.81 2.81
CA ASP A 141 -11.60 -1.54 3.38
C ASP A 141 -10.94 -1.75 4.74
N ALA A 142 -11.47 -2.65 5.60
CA ALA A 142 -10.84 -3.02 6.86
C ALA A 142 -9.44 -3.61 6.64
N SER A 143 -9.30 -4.58 5.71
CA SER A 143 -8.00 -5.17 5.39
C SER A 143 -7.03 -4.17 4.76
N ASN A 144 -7.52 -3.21 3.97
CA ASN A 144 -6.68 -2.15 3.43
C ASN A 144 -6.11 -1.26 4.54
N ILE A 145 -6.93 -0.89 5.52
CA ILE A 145 -6.48 -0.08 6.67
C ILE A 145 -5.52 -0.85 7.55
N SER A 146 -5.80 -2.10 7.90
CA SER A 146 -4.94 -2.91 8.75
C SER A 146 -3.55 -3.11 8.16
N ASN A 147 -3.49 -3.43 6.86
CA ASN A 147 -2.22 -3.52 6.13
C ASN A 147 -1.52 -2.16 6.05
N GLY A 148 -2.28 -1.09 5.89
CA GLY A 148 -1.74 0.24 5.73
C GLY A 148 -1.16 0.85 6.98
N ILE A 149 -1.79 0.66 8.14
CA ILE A 149 -1.28 1.15 9.43
C ILE A 149 0.17 0.71 9.64
N LEU A 150 0.46 -0.56 9.35
CA LEU A 150 1.81 -1.12 9.51
C LEU A 150 2.73 -0.79 8.35
N SER A 151 2.21 -0.80 7.13
CA SER A 151 3.05 -0.59 5.94
C SER A 151 3.38 0.88 5.70
N TRP A 152 2.58 1.83 6.19
CA TRP A 152 2.79 3.24 5.88
C TRP A 152 3.69 3.95 6.90
N ILE A 153 3.27 4.06 8.17
CA ILE A 153 4.01 4.85 9.18
C ILE A 153 5.40 4.25 9.48
N PRO A 154 5.53 2.96 9.81
CA PRO A 154 6.82 2.36 10.10
C PRO A 154 7.75 2.35 8.89
N ASN A 155 7.23 1.99 7.71
CA ASN A 155 8.04 1.94 6.50
C ASN A 155 8.49 3.31 6.03
N LEU A 156 7.71 4.36 6.25
CA LEU A 156 8.14 5.73 5.98
C LEU A 156 9.41 6.06 6.80
N ILE A 157 9.44 5.70 8.06
CA ILE A 157 10.60 5.90 8.95
C ILE A 157 11.78 5.03 8.48
N ILE A 158 11.54 3.73 8.27
CA ILE A 158 12.60 2.78 7.87
C ILE A 158 13.23 3.20 6.54
N TYR A 159 12.41 3.51 5.53
CA TYR A 159 12.92 3.88 4.21
C TYR A 159 13.61 5.24 4.23
N THR A 160 13.11 6.20 5.01
CA THR A 160 13.76 7.51 5.16
C THR A 160 15.12 7.37 5.83
N VAL A 161 15.21 6.63 6.93
CA VAL A 161 16.49 6.38 7.62
C VAL A 161 17.44 5.60 6.72
N ARG A 162 16.95 4.56 6.04
CA ARG A 162 17.74 3.79 5.07
C ARG A 162 18.28 4.67 3.95
N PHE A 163 17.45 5.54 3.39
CA PHE A 163 17.85 6.47 2.35
C PHE A 163 18.95 7.43 2.83
N ILE A 164 18.70 8.09 3.97
CA ILE A 164 19.64 9.06 4.54
C ILE A 164 20.97 8.38 4.91
N SER A 165 20.94 7.23 5.57
CA SER A 165 22.15 6.52 6.00
C SER A 165 22.96 5.97 4.81
N THR A 166 22.27 5.43 3.78
CA THR A 166 22.92 4.97 2.55
C THR A 166 23.54 6.15 1.79
N PHE A 167 22.79 7.26 1.66
CA PHE A 167 23.28 8.47 1.01
C PHE A 167 24.49 9.06 1.76
N ALA A 168 24.41 9.17 3.09
CA ALA A 168 25.50 9.68 3.92
C ALA A 168 26.76 8.81 3.79
N LEU A 169 26.60 7.49 3.74
CA LEU A 169 27.75 6.57 3.56
C LEU A 169 28.45 6.77 2.21
N VAL A 170 27.69 6.93 1.12
CA VAL A 170 28.24 7.19 -0.21
C VAL A 170 28.86 8.57 -0.28
N PHE A 171 28.17 9.59 0.26
CA PHE A 171 28.62 11.00 0.25
C PHE A 171 29.91 11.20 1.04
N TYR A 172 30.04 10.54 2.19
CA TYR A 172 31.25 10.62 3.03
C TYR A 172 32.48 10.07 2.31
N ASN A 173 32.31 9.02 1.50
CA ASN A 173 33.42 8.40 0.77
C ASN A 173 33.74 9.12 -0.56
N ASP A 174 32.72 9.51 -1.33
CA ASP A 174 32.88 10.25 -2.59
C ASP A 174 31.62 11.09 -2.88
N PRO A 175 31.68 12.43 -2.61
CA PRO A 175 30.55 13.32 -2.86
C PRO A 175 30.09 13.35 -4.32
N MET A 176 31.06 13.24 -5.27
CA MET A 176 30.72 13.29 -6.70
C MET A 176 29.96 12.06 -7.15
N PHE A 177 30.30 10.90 -6.60
CA PHE A 177 29.58 9.65 -6.87
C PHE A 177 28.15 9.71 -6.30
N ALA A 178 27.99 10.26 -5.10
CA ALA A 178 26.66 10.45 -4.48
C ALA A 178 25.77 11.36 -5.34
N LEU A 179 26.30 12.47 -5.85
CA LEU A 179 25.55 13.38 -6.73
C LEU A 179 25.16 12.69 -8.04
N LEU A 180 26.07 11.91 -8.64
CA LEU A 180 25.80 11.15 -9.87
C LEU A 180 24.70 10.11 -9.67
N ALA A 181 24.72 9.37 -8.55
CA ALA A 181 23.68 8.42 -8.20
C ALA A 181 22.30 9.10 -8.01
N MET A 182 22.28 10.35 -7.55
CA MET A 182 21.04 11.12 -7.39
C MET A 182 20.50 11.71 -8.69
N LEU A 183 21.31 11.90 -9.73
CA LEU A 183 20.86 12.52 -11.00
C LEU A 183 19.71 11.72 -11.69
N GLY A 184 19.65 10.42 -11.48
CA GLY A 184 18.56 9.59 -11.99
C GLY A 184 17.17 9.91 -11.41
N MET A 185 17.13 10.47 -10.20
CA MET A 185 15.88 10.76 -9.50
C MET A 185 15.01 11.82 -10.18
N PRO A 186 15.51 13.06 -10.42
CA PRO A 186 14.69 14.08 -11.05
C PRO A 186 14.26 13.67 -12.46
N VAL A 187 15.11 12.93 -13.19
CA VAL A 187 14.77 12.42 -14.53
C VAL A 187 13.64 11.42 -14.47
N SER A 188 13.74 10.40 -13.62
CA SER A 188 12.68 9.39 -13.44
C SER A 188 11.38 10.01 -12.90
N MET A 189 11.46 10.98 -12.00
CA MET A 189 10.30 11.65 -11.43
C MET A 189 9.56 12.54 -12.45
N LEU A 190 10.30 13.26 -13.31
CA LEU A 190 9.71 14.06 -14.38
C LEU A 190 9.05 13.18 -15.44
N MET A 191 9.68 12.07 -15.80
CA MET A 191 9.13 11.11 -16.75
C MET A 191 7.89 10.42 -16.17
N SER A 192 7.94 9.94 -14.94
CA SER A 192 6.82 9.30 -14.26
C SER A 192 5.57 10.18 -14.21
N ARG A 193 5.71 11.51 -14.03
CA ARG A 193 4.55 12.43 -14.02
C ARG A 193 3.77 12.46 -15.33
N ARG A 194 4.45 12.47 -16.48
CA ARG A 194 3.79 12.46 -17.80
C ARG A 194 3.09 11.14 -18.09
N ILE A 195 3.72 10.07 -17.67
CA ILE A 195 3.24 8.70 -17.87
C ILE A 195 2.04 8.43 -16.98
N LEU A 196 2.11 8.78 -15.69
CA LEU A 196 1.02 8.61 -14.72
C LEU A 196 -0.27 9.31 -15.18
N ARG A 197 -0.17 10.49 -15.79
CA ARG A 197 -1.37 11.18 -16.35
C ARG A 197 -2.04 10.37 -17.47
N ARG A 198 -1.27 9.76 -18.36
CA ARG A 198 -1.80 8.92 -19.45
C ARG A 198 -2.35 7.59 -18.92
N MET A 199 -1.66 6.99 -17.98
CA MET A 199 -2.10 5.74 -17.32
C MET A 199 -3.40 5.95 -16.55
N LYS A 200 -3.59 7.10 -15.91
CA LYS A 200 -4.82 7.41 -15.16
C LYS A 200 -6.06 7.36 -16.07
N GLY A 201 -6.04 8.01 -17.23
CA GLY A 201 -7.17 7.99 -18.18
C GLY A 201 -7.50 6.59 -18.69
N ASN A 202 -6.48 5.75 -18.93
CA ASN A 202 -6.70 4.36 -19.34
C ASN A 202 -7.19 3.47 -18.19
N ASN A 203 -6.75 3.76 -16.97
CA ASN A 203 -7.22 3.05 -15.77
C ASN A 203 -8.70 3.34 -15.50
N GLU A 204 -9.13 4.60 -15.69
CA GLU A 204 -10.55 5.00 -15.57
C GLU A 204 -11.42 4.28 -16.61
N LYS A 205 -10.99 4.20 -17.88
CA LYS A 205 -11.67 3.44 -18.92
C LYS A 205 -11.75 1.95 -18.61
N SER A 206 -10.64 1.36 -18.13
CA SER A 206 -10.59 -0.05 -17.73
C SER A 206 -11.50 -0.33 -16.53
N ALA A 207 -11.58 0.58 -15.56
CA ALA A 207 -12.46 0.46 -14.41
C ALA A 207 -13.93 0.54 -14.83
N ALA A 208 -14.29 1.49 -15.70
CA ALA A 208 -15.65 1.61 -16.25
C ALA A 208 -16.09 0.36 -17.02
N MET A 209 -15.19 -0.22 -17.83
CA MET A 209 -15.48 -1.45 -18.55
C MET A 209 -15.60 -2.67 -17.62
N ASN A 210 -14.76 -2.74 -16.60
CA ASN A 210 -14.87 -3.79 -15.58
C ASN A 210 -16.20 -3.70 -14.82
N ALA A 211 -16.65 -2.48 -14.48
CA ALA A 211 -17.95 -2.25 -13.87
C ALA A 211 -19.10 -2.68 -14.79
N LYS A 212 -19.04 -2.34 -16.10
CA LYS A 212 -20.00 -2.77 -17.12
C LYS A 212 -20.09 -4.30 -17.24
N MET A 213 -18.94 -4.97 -17.23
CA MET A 213 -18.87 -6.44 -17.30
C MET A 213 -19.39 -7.08 -16.01
N SER A 214 -19.04 -6.54 -14.85
CA SER A 214 -19.55 -7.01 -13.54
C SER A 214 -21.06 -6.84 -13.43
N GLY A 215 -21.59 -5.69 -13.87
CA GLY A 215 -23.06 -5.46 -13.91
C GLY A 215 -23.79 -6.45 -14.81
N PHE A 216 -23.25 -6.71 -16.03
CA PHE A 216 -23.79 -7.73 -16.93
C PHE A 216 -23.76 -9.14 -16.30
N ASN A 217 -22.66 -9.51 -15.65
CA ASN A 217 -22.55 -10.82 -14.99
C ASN A 217 -23.55 -10.94 -13.84
N GLN A 218 -23.71 -9.89 -13.01
CA GLN A 218 -24.67 -9.86 -11.93
C GLN A 218 -26.11 -10.00 -12.45
N GLU A 219 -26.46 -9.25 -13.49
CA GLU A 219 -27.78 -9.34 -14.15
C GLU A 219 -28.02 -10.75 -14.70
N ALA A 220 -27.04 -11.34 -15.40
CA ALA A 220 -27.15 -12.67 -15.98
C ALA A 220 -27.31 -13.76 -14.90
N PHE A 221 -26.54 -13.70 -13.80
CA PHE A 221 -26.64 -14.67 -12.72
C PHE A 221 -27.94 -14.51 -11.92
N SER A 222 -28.39 -13.28 -11.66
CA SER A 222 -29.65 -13.03 -10.94
C SER A 222 -30.86 -13.50 -11.74
N ASN A 223 -30.80 -13.47 -13.07
CA ASN A 223 -31.90 -13.84 -13.96
C ASN A 223 -31.66 -15.15 -14.70
N ILE A 224 -30.79 -16.05 -14.19
CA ILE A 224 -30.40 -17.29 -14.90
C ILE A 224 -31.57 -18.20 -15.22
N GLN A 225 -32.59 -18.23 -14.36
CA GLN A 225 -33.81 -19.00 -14.59
C GLN A 225 -34.59 -18.44 -15.81
N THR A 226 -34.73 -17.13 -15.89
CA THR A 226 -35.39 -16.44 -17.01
C THR A 226 -34.63 -16.66 -18.31
N ILE A 227 -33.30 -16.54 -18.28
CA ILE A 227 -32.43 -16.79 -19.46
C ILE A 227 -32.64 -18.19 -19.99
N LYS A 228 -32.74 -19.20 -19.11
CA LYS A 228 -32.99 -20.60 -19.49
C LYS A 228 -34.42 -20.82 -19.96
N ALA A 229 -35.40 -20.23 -19.28
CA ALA A 229 -36.82 -20.40 -19.62
C ALA A 229 -37.17 -19.83 -21.03
N PHE A 230 -36.50 -18.73 -21.44
CA PHE A 230 -36.70 -18.11 -22.74
C PHE A 230 -35.65 -18.51 -23.79
N ASP A 231 -34.83 -19.53 -23.51
CA ASP A 231 -33.74 -20.01 -24.40
C ASP A 231 -32.79 -18.90 -24.90
N LEU A 232 -32.48 -17.93 -24.02
CA LEU A 232 -31.58 -16.81 -24.33
C LEU A 232 -30.10 -17.14 -24.10
N VAL A 233 -29.75 -18.41 -23.89
CA VAL A 233 -28.40 -18.86 -23.52
C VAL A 233 -27.36 -18.43 -24.57
N ARG A 234 -27.68 -18.59 -25.85
CA ARG A 234 -26.77 -18.19 -26.93
C ARG A 234 -26.56 -16.68 -27.00
N LEU A 235 -27.64 -15.91 -26.87
CA LEU A 235 -27.59 -14.45 -26.90
C LEU A 235 -26.73 -13.87 -25.77
N TYR A 236 -26.94 -14.34 -24.55
CA TYR A 236 -26.16 -13.90 -23.38
C TYR A 236 -24.68 -14.34 -23.50
N GLY A 237 -24.43 -15.53 -24.02
CA GLY A 237 -23.07 -16.02 -24.28
C GLY A 237 -22.32 -15.19 -25.32
N GLU A 238 -22.98 -14.80 -26.42
CA GLU A 238 -22.42 -13.94 -27.46
C GLU A 238 -22.14 -12.53 -26.92
N ARG A 239 -23.07 -11.97 -26.14
CA ARG A 239 -22.92 -10.66 -25.51
C ARG A 239 -21.77 -10.63 -24.51
N LEU A 240 -21.61 -11.67 -23.69
CA LEU A 240 -20.47 -11.79 -22.77
C LEU A 240 -19.15 -11.82 -23.55
N ARG A 241 -19.05 -12.65 -24.60
CA ARG A 241 -17.85 -12.72 -25.44
C ARG A 241 -17.51 -11.38 -26.12
N GLY A 242 -18.52 -10.62 -26.51
CA GLY A 242 -18.36 -9.27 -27.02
C GLY A 242 -17.73 -8.32 -25.98
N LEU A 243 -18.26 -8.31 -24.77
CA LEU A 243 -17.74 -7.52 -23.66
C LEU A 243 -16.31 -7.93 -23.27
N GLN A 244 -16.04 -9.24 -23.24
CA GLN A 244 -14.70 -9.77 -22.97
C GLN A 244 -13.68 -9.34 -24.03
N LYS A 245 -14.07 -9.35 -25.33
CA LYS A 245 -13.21 -8.89 -26.42
C LYS A 245 -12.90 -7.38 -26.31
N GLU A 246 -13.89 -6.57 -25.99
CA GLU A 246 -13.72 -5.12 -25.75
C GLU A 246 -12.79 -4.88 -24.55
N TYR A 247 -13.00 -5.60 -23.43
CA TYR A 247 -12.16 -5.54 -22.24
C TYR A 247 -10.71 -5.96 -22.53
N LEU A 248 -10.53 -7.05 -23.27
CA LEU A 248 -9.21 -7.55 -23.67
C LEU A 248 -8.46 -6.48 -24.50
N GLY A 249 -9.13 -5.86 -25.46
CA GLY A 249 -8.55 -4.79 -26.28
C GLY A 249 -8.03 -3.65 -25.43
N MET A 250 -8.86 -3.14 -24.50
CA MET A 250 -8.45 -2.07 -23.58
C MET A 250 -7.33 -2.48 -22.64
N LYS A 251 -7.36 -3.69 -22.12
CA LYS A 251 -6.29 -4.22 -21.25
C LYS A 251 -4.96 -4.37 -21.97
N LEU A 252 -4.99 -4.82 -23.23
CA LEU A 252 -3.78 -4.92 -24.04
C LEU A 252 -3.21 -3.54 -24.40
N GLU A 253 -4.04 -2.54 -24.68
CA GLU A 253 -3.56 -1.16 -24.87
C GLU A 253 -2.91 -0.60 -23.61
N PHE A 254 -3.54 -0.80 -22.46
CA PHE A 254 -2.96 -0.44 -21.16
C PHE A 254 -1.64 -1.16 -20.93
N GLN A 255 -1.57 -2.46 -21.20
CA GLN A 255 -0.36 -3.25 -21.04
C GLN A 255 0.78 -2.79 -21.96
N LYS A 256 0.50 -2.49 -23.24
CA LYS A 256 1.49 -1.93 -24.17
C LYS A 256 2.06 -0.61 -23.64
N MET A 257 1.20 0.27 -23.13
CA MET A 257 1.64 1.54 -22.56
C MET A 257 2.45 1.34 -21.28
N SER A 258 2.04 0.40 -20.43
CA SER A 258 2.77 0.02 -19.22
C SER A 258 4.16 -0.54 -19.56
N MET A 259 4.24 -1.42 -20.57
CA MET A 259 5.52 -1.97 -21.06
C MET A 259 6.44 -0.86 -21.61
N ALA A 260 5.93 0.02 -22.45
CA ALA A 260 6.70 1.13 -23.00
C ALA A 260 7.24 2.04 -21.87
N THR A 261 6.42 2.26 -20.86
CA THR A 261 6.80 3.00 -19.64
C THR A 261 7.91 2.31 -18.88
N SER A 262 7.76 1.02 -18.62
CA SER A 262 8.75 0.22 -17.89
C SER A 262 10.08 0.17 -18.64
N ILE A 263 10.05 -0.03 -19.96
CA ILE A 263 11.25 -0.02 -20.80
C ILE A 263 11.95 1.34 -20.69
N LEU A 264 11.19 2.42 -20.82
CA LEU A 264 11.75 3.77 -20.79
C LEU A 264 12.37 4.12 -19.43
N LEU A 265 11.70 3.76 -18.31
CA LEU A 265 12.26 3.91 -16.97
C LEU A 265 13.48 3.01 -16.75
N SER A 266 13.47 1.79 -17.29
CA SER A 266 14.62 0.89 -17.25
C SER A 266 15.82 1.45 -18.01
N ILE A 267 15.62 2.07 -19.19
CA ILE A 267 16.69 2.73 -19.93
C ILE A 267 17.30 3.87 -19.12
N VAL A 268 16.49 4.69 -18.46
CA VAL A 268 16.99 5.76 -17.55
C VAL A 268 17.80 5.14 -16.41
N GLY A 269 17.29 4.08 -15.77
CA GLY A 269 17.97 3.36 -14.70
C GLY A 269 19.33 2.78 -15.16
N LEU A 270 19.35 2.18 -16.35
CA LEU A 270 20.58 1.66 -16.97
C LEU A 270 21.57 2.79 -17.27
N ALA A 271 21.11 3.91 -17.84
CA ALA A 271 21.99 5.05 -18.13
C ALA A 271 22.66 5.59 -16.87
N VAL A 272 21.91 5.74 -15.76
CA VAL A 272 22.46 6.12 -14.46
C VAL A 272 23.45 5.07 -13.95
N SER A 273 23.08 3.79 -13.99
CA SER A 273 23.93 2.69 -13.54
C SER A 273 25.24 2.63 -14.31
N TYR A 274 25.20 2.73 -15.64
CA TYR A 274 26.42 2.74 -16.46
C TYR A 274 27.24 4.02 -16.31
N SER A 275 26.60 5.18 -16.05
CA SER A 275 27.31 6.41 -15.72
C SER A 275 28.08 6.28 -14.40
N CYS A 276 27.41 5.71 -13.36
CA CYS A 276 28.05 5.41 -12.09
C CYS A 276 29.19 4.38 -12.27
N TYR A 277 28.98 3.35 -13.10
CA TYR A 277 30.00 2.33 -13.40
C TYR A 277 31.19 2.93 -14.12
N GLY A 278 30.98 3.70 -15.18
CA GLY A 278 32.04 4.38 -15.93
C GLY A 278 32.81 5.38 -15.07
N PHE A 279 32.13 6.18 -14.25
CA PHE A 279 32.77 7.07 -13.30
C PHE A 279 33.55 6.30 -12.23
N GLY A 280 33.02 5.19 -11.73
CA GLY A 280 33.70 4.30 -10.79
C GLY A 280 34.98 3.74 -11.36
N ILE A 281 34.99 3.25 -12.63
CA ILE A 281 36.20 2.78 -13.33
C ILE A 281 37.21 3.91 -13.43
N TYR A 282 36.84 5.11 -13.84
CA TYR A 282 37.73 6.25 -13.92
C TYR A 282 38.37 6.57 -12.58
N ARG A 283 37.61 6.54 -11.48
CA ARG A 283 38.11 6.79 -10.12
C ARG A 283 39.04 5.71 -9.61
N VAL A 284 38.80 4.44 -9.98
CA VAL A 284 39.72 3.33 -9.67
C VAL A 284 40.98 3.48 -10.49
N TRP A 285 40.88 3.78 -11.80
CA TRP A 285 42.04 3.98 -12.68
C TRP A 285 42.92 5.15 -12.22
N SER A 286 42.30 6.23 -11.72
CA SER A 286 43.06 7.37 -11.16
C SER A 286 43.66 7.09 -9.76
N GLY A 287 43.42 5.91 -9.19
CA GLY A 287 43.90 5.55 -7.85
C GLY A 287 43.18 6.22 -6.70
N ALA A 288 42.08 6.91 -6.98
CA ALA A 288 41.32 7.67 -5.98
C ALA A 288 40.44 6.80 -5.08
N ILE A 289 39.98 5.65 -5.58
CA ILE A 289 39.19 4.67 -4.82
C ILE A 289 39.68 3.25 -5.13
N SER A 290 39.41 2.31 -4.20
CA SER A 290 39.67 0.88 -4.40
C SER A 290 38.58 0.20 -5.24
N TYR A 291 38.88 -1.00 -5.75
CA TYR A 291 37.90 -1.85 -6.44
C TYR A 291 36.71 -2.20 -5.54
N GLY A 292 37.00 -2.52 -4.28
CA GLY A 292 35.93 -2.81 -3.30
C GLY A 292 35.04 -1.61 -3.04
N THR A 293 35.61 -0.40 -2.95
CA THR A 293 34.81 0.83 -2.82
C THR A 293 33.90 1.07 -4.04
N MET A 294 34.41 0.82 -5.26
CA MET A 294 33.62 0.92 -6.47
C MET A 294 32.43 -0.04 -6.46
N THR A 295 32.64 -1.31 -6.13
CA THR A 295 31.59 -2.32 -6.08
C THR A 295 30.55 -2.02 -4.99
N MET A 296 31.00 -1.53 -3.83
CA MET A 296 30.13 -1.04 -2.77
C MET A 296 29.25 0.11 -3.27
N PHE A 297 29.80 1.11 -3.93
CA PHE A 297 29.04 2.25 -4.45
C PHE A 297 27.99 1.84 -5.47
N LEU A 298 28.28 0.91 -6.37
CA LEU A 298 27.33 0.37 -7.32
C LEU A 298 26.15 -0.31 -6.63
N SER A 299 26.43 -1.12 -5.62
CA SER A 299 25.41 -1.79 -4.81
C SER A 299 24.55 -0.79 -4.04
N LEU A 300 25.16 0.20 -3.39
CA LEU A 300 24.48 1.25 -2.64
C LEU A 300 23.66 2.19 -3.53
N SER A 301 24.14 2.48 -4.75
CA SER A 301 23.38 3.25 -5.76
C SER A 301 22.08 2.53 -6.15
N GLY A 302 22.14 1.21 -6.36
CA GLY A 302 20.95 0.38 -6.56
C GLY A 302 20.00 0.41 -5.36
N SER A 303 20.55 0.34 -4.14
CA SER A 303 19.78 0.42 -2.90
C SER A 303 19.10 1.80 -2.72
N LEU A 304 19.79 2.91 -3.05
CA LEU A 304 19.22 4.25 -3.04
C LEU A 304 18.04 4.36 -3.98
N THR A 305 18.20 3.91 -5.23
CA THR A 305 17.11 3.92 -6.23
C THR A 305 15.93 3.07 -5.78
N GLY A 306 16.18 1.86 -5.26
CA GLY A 306 15.14 0.98 -4.73
C GLY A 306 14.39 1.59 -3.56
N THR A 307 15.10 2.19 -2.60
CA THR A 307 14.50 2.84 -1.42
C THR A 307 13.65 4.05 -1.80
N LEU A 308 14.07 4.81 -2.79
CA LEU A 308 13.26 5.91 -3.32
C LEU A 308 11.96 5.43 -3.96
N ASN A 309 12.03 4.38 -4.78
CA ASN A 309 10.84 3.79 -5.38
C ASN A 309 9.87 3.30 -4.28
N GLN A 310 10.38 2.74 -3.19
CA GLN A 310 9.59 2.37 -2.01
C GLN A 310 8.95 3.59 -1.35
N LEU A 311 9.68 4.69 -1.14
CA LEU A 311 9.12 5.94 -0.60
C LEU A 311 8.03 6.52 -1.50
N VAL A 312 8.25 6.55 -2.81
CA VAL A 312 7.25 7.03 -3.78
C VAL A 312 5.99 6.15 -3.77
N SER A 313 6.14 4.84 -3.61
CA SER A 313 5.00 3.90 -3.54
C SER A 313 4.14 4.05 -2.29
N LEU A 314 4.64 4.70 -1.23
CA LEU A 314 3.85 5.01 -0.04
C LEU A 314 2.76 6.07 -0.31
N VAL A 315 2.92 6.92 -1.33
CA VAL A 315 1.94 7.98 -1.64
C VAL A 315 0.59 7.41 -2.12
N PRO A 316 0.53 6.51 -3.12
CA PRO A 316 -0.72 5.84 -3.48
C PRO A 316 -1.33 5.05 -2.33
N THR A 317 -0.50 4.41 -1.52
CA THR A 317 -0.96 3.67 -0.33
C THR A 317 -1.67 4.60 0.66
N ALA A 318 -1.09 5.77 0.97
CA ALA A 318 -1.72 6.76 1.84
C ALA A 318 -3.10 7.21 1.32
N ILE A 319 -3.23 7.47 0.01
CA ILE A 319 -4.50 7.87 -0.63
C ILE A 319 -5.53 6.73 -0.52
N SER A 320 -5.11 5.49 -0.74
CA SER A 320 -5.99 4.33 -0.61
C SER A 320 -6.49 4.16 0.82
N LEU A 321 -5.59 4.35 1.81
CA LEU A 321 -5.91 4.26 3.23
C LEU A 321 -6.94 5.30 3.66
N THR A 322 -6.72 6.57 3.32
CA THR A 322 -7.65 7.64 3.67
C THR A 322 -9.02 7.41 3.03
N THR A 323 -9.06 6.95 1.77
CA THR A 323 -10.33 6.61 1.11
C THR A 323 -11.07 5.48 1.83
N SER A 324 -10.38 4.40 2.19
CA SER A 324 -11.00 3.29 2.94
C SER A 324 -11.41 3.72 4.35
N ALA A 325 -10.62 4.57 5.01
CA ALA A 325 -10.97 5.12 6.33
C ALA A 325 -12.24 5.97 6.27
N GLY A 326 -12.39 6.84 5.28
CA GLY A 326 -13.60 7.64 5.08
C GLY A 326 -14.85 6.75 4.96
N ARG A 327 -14.76 5.68 4.14
CA ARG A 327 -15.87 4.72 3.95
C ARG A 327 -16.20 3.94 5.23
N LEU A 328 -15.23 3.60 6.07
CA LEU A 328 -15.49 2.95 7.36
C LEU A 328 -16.03 3.92 8.39
N MET A 329 -15.54 5.16 8.41
CA MET A 329 -16.06 6.21 9.28
C MET A 329 -17.53 6.50 9.01
N ASP A 330 -18.00 6.39 7.74
CA ASP A 330 -19.42 6.51 7.40
C ASP A 330 -20.25 5.45 8.14
N ILE A 331 -19.80 4.19 8.21
CA ILE A 331 -20.49 3.12 8.95
C ILE A 331 -20.43 3.36 10.46
N LEU A 332 -19.23 3.65 10.97
CA LEU A 332 -19.03 3.86 12.41
C LEU A 332 -19.77 5.10 12.95
N GLY A 333 -20.01 6.09 12.08
CA GLY A 333 -20.76 7.31 12.38
C GLY A 333 -22.28 7.19 12.27
N MET A 334 -22.82 6.05 11.84
CA MET A 334 -24.27 5.85 11.75
C MET A 334 -24.93 5.93 13.12
N PRO A 335 -26.19 6.43 13.19
CA PRO A 335 -26.95 6.46 14.43
C PRO A 335 -27.14 5.04 14.96
N LYS A 336 -27.14 4.92 16.28
CA LYS A 336 -27.48 3.67 16.95
C LYS A 336 -28.99 3.58 17.09
N GLU A 337 -29.51 2.36 17.15
CA GLU A 337 -30.89 2.15 17.59
C GLU A 337 -31.08 2.71 18.99
N ASP A 338 -32.22 3.33 19.20
CA ASP A 338 -32.58 3.90 20.49
C ASP A 338 -33.22 2.81 21.35
N TYR A 339 -32.49 2.35 22.35
CA TYR A 339 -32.98 1.40 23.34
C TYR A 339 -33.32 2.06 24.68
N SER A 340 -33.58 3.38 24.67
CA SER A 340 -33.87 4.12 25.90
C SER A 340 -35.07 3.56 26.69
N ASP A 341 -36.01 2.94 26.01
CA ASP A 341 -37.20 2.32 26.60
C ASP A 341 -37.05 0.84 26.94
N ALA A 342 -35.91 0.20 26.62
CA ALA A 342 -35.74 -1.25 26.83
C ALA A 342 -35.85 -1.63 28.31
N GLU A 343 -35.30 -0.83 29.23
CA GLU A 343 -35.39 -1.07 30.66
C GLU A 343 -36.80 -0.94 31.21
N HIS A 344 -37.60 -0.01 30.67
CA HIS A 344 -39.00 0.13 30.98
C HIS A 344 -39.83 -1.03 30.39
N ALA A 345 -39.52 -1.46 29.17
CA ALA A 345 -40.17 -2.58 28.51
C ALA A 345 -39.89 -3.90 29.24
N GLU A 346 -38.67 -4.12 29.74
CA GLU A 346 -38.28 -5.32 30.48
C GLU A 346 -38.99 -5.39 31.84
N LYS A 347 -39.05 -4.29 32.59
CA LYS A 347 -39.84 -4.19 33.83
C LYS A 347 -41.31 -4.41 33.58
N PHE A 348 -41.89 -3.77 32.53
CA PHE A 348 -43.27 -3.96 32.16
C PHE A 348 -43.57 -5.40 31.75
N TYR A 349 -42.65 -6.08 31.06
CA TYR A 349 -42.79 -7.49 30.69
C TYR A 349 -42.76 -8.39 31.91
N GLU A 350 -41.83 -8.17 32.84
CA GLU A 350 -41.74 -8.96 34.08
C GLU A 350 -42.96 -8.80 34.96
N GLU A 351 -43.47 -7.57 35.12
CA GLU A 351 -44.71 -7.28 35.91
C GLU A 351 -45.95 -7.92 35.32
N ASN A 352 -46.02 -8.11 33.99
CA ASN A 352 -47.23 -8.62 33.31
C ASN A 352 -47.04 -10.06 32.78
N ARG A 353 -45.95 -10.74 33.15
CA ARG A 353 -45.59 -12.07 32.63
C ARG A 353 -46.67 -13.12 32.81
N GLU A 354 -47.43 -13.07 33.93
CA GLU A 354 -48.47 -14.06 34.25
C GLU A 354 -49.85 -13.68 33.63
N ASN A 355 -50.12 -12.39 33.39
CA ASN A 355 -51.41 -11.90 32.92
C ASN A 355 -51.47 -11.75 31.38
N GLY A 356 -50.35 -11.92 30.70
CA GLY A 356 -50.23 -11.66 29.27
C GLY A 356 -50.27 -10.15 28.92
N ILE A 357 -49.66 -9.79 27.78
CA ILE A 357 -49.56 -8.42 27.32
C ILE A 357 -50.56 -8.21 26.19
N SER A 358 -51.52 -7.29 26.34
CA SER A 358 -52.37 -6.86 25.23
C SER A 358 -51.73 -5.68 24.49
N LEU A 359 -51.53 -5.82 23.19
CA LEU A 359 -51.00 -4.78 22.33
C LEU A 359 -52.17 -4.07 21.60
N CYS A 360 -52.39 -2.78 21.89
CA CYS A 360 -53.36 -1.96 21.21
C CYS A 360 -52.62 -0.89 20.37
N ILE A 361 -52.66 -1.01 19.07
CA ILE A 361 -52.03 -0.06 18.16
C ILE A 361 -53.13 0.90 17.65
N SER A 362 -53.08 2.16 18.08
CA SER A 362 -53.97 3.22 17.60
C SER A 362 -53.15 4.30 16.90
N LYS A 363 -53.56 4.67 15.68
CA LYS A 363 -52.95 5.76 14.88
C LYS A 363 -51.47 5.55 14.53
N MET A 364 -51.13 4.39 14.02
CA MET A 364 -49.80 4.17 13.44
C MET A 364 -49.74 4.77 12.02
N SER A 365 -48.88 5.74 11.79
CA SER A 365 -48.53 6.21 10.44
C SER A 365 -47.10 5.86 10.16
N TYR A 366 -46.85 5.19 9.04
CA TYR A 366 -45.52 4.96 8.49
C TYR A 366 -45.29 6.04 7.43
N THR A 367 -44.26 6.85 7.61
CA THR A 367 -43.77 7.83 6.64
C THR A 367 -42.50 7.37 5.99
#